data_f501a8379fb6b8547480e11ccb6c1dc5
#
_entry.id   f501a8379fb6b8547480e11ccb6c1dc5
#
_cell.length_a   1.000
_cell.length_b   1.000
_cell.length_c   1.000
_cell.angle_alpha   90.00
_cell.angle_beta   90.00
_cell.angle_gamma   90.00
#
_symmetry.space_group_name_H-M   'P 1'
#
loop_
_entity.id
_entity.type
_entity.pdbx_description
1 polymer ?
#
loop_
_entity_poly.entity_id
_entity_poly.type
_entity_poly.pdbx_seq_one_letter_code
_entity_poly.pdbx_strand_id
1 'polypeptide(L)'
;MLIGIVNLNRFGEPTHLIHSIEKLGHNTHVIGPSDHLTSIIKKSPINHWFFTGSSYDVLSPISPQIDLGLFELKDKHLFMICYSMESALYNLGYKLQKKPRTNRRLFDIVSPDGTRLRVWKSHDTYAPISMNPRLKPSSRYNDEIMTITYKNTIMTQWHPERTTDGIVFMRDWLEN
;
A
#
# COMPACT_ATOMS: atom_id res chain seq x y z
N MET A 1 16.90 -2.44 11.11
CA MET A 1 15.74 -2.51 12.05
C MET A 1 14.87 -3.73 11.76
N LEU A 2 13.89 -4.04 12.61
CA LEU A 2 12.87 -5.06 12.33
C LEU A 2 11.63 -4.39 11.73
N ILE A 3 11.19 -4.87 10.57
CA ILE A 3 10.04 -4.36 9.81
C ILE A 3 8.91 -5.38 9.86
N GLY A 4 7.71 -4.94 10.18
CA GLY A 4 6.52 -5.78 10.13
C GLY A 4 5.92 -5.84 8.72
N ILE A 5 5.41 -7.00 8.34
CA ILE A 5 4.67 -7.20 7.10
C ILE A 5 3.35 -7.88 7.43
N VAL A 6 2.25 -7.25 7.07
CA VAL A 6 0.93 -7.87 7.07
C VAL A 6 0.71 -8.48 5.69
N ASN A 7 0.75 -9.80 5.63
CA ASN A 7 0.57 -10.54 4.38
C ASN A 7 -0.92 -10.73 4.08
N LEU A 8 -1.45 -9.92 3.16
CA LEU A 8 -2.82 -10.02 2.65
C LEU A 8 -2.90 -10.83 1.35
N ASN A 9 -1.80 -11.41 0.88
CA ASN A 9 -1.82 -12.26 -0.31
C ASN A 9 -2.78 -13.44 -0.09
N ARG A 10 -3.61 -13.71 -1.08
CA ARG A 10 -4.49 -14.87 -1.06
C ARG A 10 -3.72 -16.19 -1.09
N PHE A 11 -2.56 -16.18 -1.73
CA PHE A 11 -1.72 -17.36 -1.91
C PHE A 11 -0.25 -16.97 -1.73
N GLY A 12 0.43 -17.70 -0.86
CA GLY A 12 1.87 -17.64 -0.69
C GLY A 12 2.43 -16.45 0.09
N GLU A 13 3.71 -16.44 0.24
CA GLU A 13 4.48 -15.43 0.97
C GLU A 13 4.72 -14.18 0.12
N PRO A 14 4.88 -13.00 0.73
CA PRO A 14 5.17 -11.74 0.02
C PRO A 14 6.66 -11.63 -0.35
N THR A 15 7.18 -12.63 -1.05
CA THR A 15 8.62 -12.84 -1.31
C THR A 15 9.32 -11.62 -1.91
N HIS A 16 8.70 -10.93 -2.86
CA HIS A 16 9.30 -9.74 -3.46
C HIS A 16 9.48 -8.61 -2.46
N LEU A 17 8.48 -8.39 -1.59
CA LEU A 17 8.55 -7.34 -0.58
C LEU A 17 9.59 -7.69 0.50
N ILE A 18 9.59 -8.93 1.00
CA ILE A 18 10.60 -9.43 1.95
C ILE A 18 12.00 -9.18 1.39
N HIS A 19 12.27 -9.68 0.18
CA HIS A 19 13.57 -9.54 -0.45
C HIS A 19 14.00 -8.09 -0.68
N SER A 20 13.05 -7.20 -1.02
CA SER A 20 13.35 -5.78 -1.19
C SER A 20 13.73 -5.12 0.14
N ILE A 21 13.02 -5.43 1.23
CA ILE A 21 13.31 -4.91 2.57
C ILE A 21 14.66 -5.45 3.09
N GLU A 22 14.95 -6.74 2.87
CA GLU A 22 16.22 -7.36 3.24
C GLU A 22 17.41 -6.76 2.49
N LYS A 23 17.25 -6.46 1.19
CA LYS A 23 18.26 -5.74 0.39
C LYS A 23 18.54 -4.33 0.91
N LEU A 24 17.59 -3.70 1.58
CA LEU A 24 17.77 -2.42 2.27
C LEU A 24 18.45 -2.58 3.64
N GLY A 25 18.85 -3.80 4.03
CA GLY A 25 19.56 -4.07 5.29
C GLY A 25 18.66 -4.22 6.51
N HIS A 26 17.38 -4.56 6.33
CA HIS A 26 16.41 -4.73 7.42
C HIS A 26 15.95 -6.18 7.54
N ASN A 27 15.60 -6.60 8.76
CA ASN A 27 14.95 -7.88 9.01
C ASN A 27 13.42 -7.75 8.89
N THR A 28 12.74 -8.84 8.57
CA THR A 28 11.29 -8.85 8.41
C THR A 28 10.60 -9.77 9.42
N HIS A 29 9.38 -9.37 9.83
CA HIS A 29 8.46 -10.19 10.61
C HIS A 29 7.11 -10.22 9.93
N VAL A 30 6.70 -11.38 9.44
CA VAL A 30 5.47 -11.54 8.64
C VAL A 30 4.35 -12.08 9.51
N ILE A 31 3.17 -11.43 9.44
CA ILE A 31 1.93 -11.90 10.05
C ILE A 31 0.82 -11.97 8.99
N GLY A 32 -0.16 -12.84 9.22
CA GLY A 32 -1.36 -12.94 8.36
C GLY A 32 -2.44 -11.90 8.71
N PRO A 33 -3.53 -11.87 7.94
CA PRO A 33 -4.71 -11.06 8.27
C PRO A 33 -5.37 -11.58 9.56
N SER A 34 -5.92 -10.66 10.36
CA SER A 34 -6.58 -10.97 11.63
C SER A 34 -7.62 -9.90 11.97
N ASP A 35 -8.73 -10.29 12.57
CA ASP A 35 -9.73 -9.37 13.10
C ASP A 35 -9.20 -8.51 14.28
N HIS A 36 -8.06 -8.92 14.86
CA HIS A 36 -7.37 -8.21 15.94
C HIS A 36 -6.12 -7.47 15.49
N LEU A 37 -5.96 -7.22 14.19
CA LEU A 37 -4.74 -6.69 13.59
C LEU A 37 -4.28 -5.38 14.23
N THR A 38 -5.18 -4.44 14.45
CA THR A 38 -4.89 -3.16 15.13
C THR A 38 -4.31 -3.39 16.53
N SER A 39 -4.87 -4.33 17.30
CA SER A 39 -4.38 -4.66 18.65
C SER A 39 -2.99 -5.32 18.61
N ILE A 40 -2.76 -6.20 17.64
CA ILE A 40 -1.46 -6.88 17.44
C ILE A 40 -0.38 -5.84 17.12
N ILE A 41 -0.63 -4.97 16.15
CA ILE A 41 0.31 -3.92 15.72
C ILE A 41 0.56 -2.94 16.86
N LYS A 42 -0.49 -2.52 17.58
CA LYS A 42 -0.36 -1.59 18.73
C LYS A 42 0.57 -2.13 19.81
N LYS A 43 0.49 -3.42 20.12
CA LYS A 43 1.30 -4.07 21.17
C LYS A 43 2.70 -4.47 20.69
N SER A 44 2.94 -4.48 19.39
CA SER A 44 4.23 -4.86 18.82
C SER A 44 5.29 -3.77 19.09
N PRO A 45 6.55 -4.16 19.36
CA PRO A 45 7.67 -3.22 19.41
C PRO A 45 8.09 -2.69 18.03
N ILE A 46 7.54 -3.25 16.95
CA ILE A 46 7.83 -2.82 15.57
C ILE A 46 7.07 -1.54 15.27
N ASN A 47 7.76 -0.53 14.73
CA ASN A 47 7.17 0.76 14.41
C ASN A 47 6.82 0.93 12.92
N HIS A 48 7.50 0.22 12.02
CA HIS A 48 7.26 0.31 10.58
C HIS A 48 6.58 -0.96 10.07
N TRP A 49 5.44 -0.81 9.40
CA TRP A 49 4.61 -1.90 8.93
C TRP A 49 4.23 -1.72 7.46
N PHE A 50 4.51 -2.74 6.66
CA PHE A 50 4.00 -2.86 5.29
C PHE A 50 2.75 -3.74 5.26
N PHE A 51 1.80 -3.37 4.42
CA PHE A 51 0.62 -4.15 4.09
C PHE A 51 0.68 -4.50 2.62
N THR A 52 0.62 -5.77 2.30
CA THR A 52 0.81 -6.25 0.92
C THR A 52 -0.38 -5.94 0.03
N GLY A 53 -0.15 -5.97 -1.28
CA GLY A 53 -1.20 -6.15 -2.26
C GLY A 53 -1.87 -7.53 -2.13
N SER A 54 -2.95 -7.73 -2.87
CA SER A 54 -3.66 -9.00 -2.95
C SER A 54 -4.41 -9.16 -4.27
N SER A 55 -4.81 -10.39 -4.57
CA SER A 55 -5.75 -10.71 -5.64
C SER A 55 -7.21 -10.77 -5.17
N TYR A 56 -7.49 -10.43 -3.92
CA TYR A 56 -8.86 -10.30 -3.44
C TYR A 56 -9.58 -9.13 -4.12
N ASP A 57 -10.89 -9.27 -4.26
CA ASP A 57 -11.77 -8.16 -4.62
C ASP A 57 -12.14 -7.38 -3.35
N VAL A 58 -11.79 -6.12 -3.27
CA VAL A 58 -12.07 -5.27 -2.12
C VAL A 58 -13.57 -5.16 -1.79
N LEU A 59 -14.42 -5.32 -2.80
CA LEU A 59 -15.88 -5.28 -2.63
C LEU A 59 -16.49 -6.63 -2.20
N SER A 60 -15.67 -7.68 -2.12
CA SER A 60 -16.14 -8.99 -1.67
C SER A 60 -16.17 -9.05 -0.14
N PRO A 61 -17.27 -9.53 0.47
CA PRO A 61 -17.42 -9.61 1.92
C PRO A 61 -16.45 -10.60 2.59
N ILE A 62 -15.85 -11.51 1.83
CA ILE A 62 -14.86 -12.48 2.34
C ILE A 62 -13.43 -11.97 2.27
N SER A 63 -13.22 -10.78 1.70
CA SER A 63 -11.89 -10.20 1.56
C SER A 63 -11.43 -9.57 2.88
N PRO A 64 -10.17 -9.77 3.30
CA PRO A 64 -9.65 -9.16 4.51
C PRO A 64 -9.69 -7.64 4.40
N GLN A 65 -10.33 -6.97 5.36
CA GLN A 65 -10.51 -5.53 5.34
C GLN A 65 -9.47 -4.83 6.22
N ILE A 66 -9.07 -3.64 5.80
CA ILE A 66 -8.19 -2.77 6.61
C ILE A 66 -9.03 -2.08 7.70
N ASP A 67 -8.67 -2.33 8.94
CA ASP A 67 -9.29 -1.68 10.11
C ASP A 67 -8.86 -0.21 10.19
N LEU A 68 -9.82 0.70 10.28
CA LEU A 68 -9.56 2.14 10.39
C LEU A 68 -8.86 2.54 11.69
N GLY A 69 -8.93 1.72 12.73
CA GLY A 69 -8.19 1.91 13.98
C GLY A 69 -6.67 1.95 13.79
N LEU A 70 -6.15 1.38 12.71
CA LEU A 70 -4.73 1.45 12.34
C LEU A 70 -4.25 2.90 12.14
N PHE A 71 -5.09 3.78 11.61
CA PHE A 71 -4.75 5.19 11.37
C PHE A 71 -4.66 6.03 12.66
N GLU A 72 -5.09 5.49 13.80
CA GLU A 72 -5.01 6.14 15.11
C GLU A 72 -3.74 5.75 15.89
N LEU A 73 -2.93 4.83 15.38
CA LEU A 73 -1.69 4.38 16.00
C LEU A 73 -0.55 5.37 15.72
N LYS A 74 -0.45 6.42 16.53
CA LYS A 74 0.47 7.57 16.32
C LYS A 74 1.95 7.21 16.31
N ASP A 75 2.33 6.12 16.98
CA ASP A 75 3.68 5.59 17.10
C ASP A 75 4.04 4.57 16.01
N LYS A 76 3.12 4.32 15.07
CA LYS A 76 3.31 3.37 13.97
C LYS A 76 3.31 4.10 12.64
N HIS A 77 4.24 3.70 11.77
CA HIS A 77 4.34 4.15 10.38
C HIS A 77 3.85 3.03 9.48
N LEU A 78 2.85 3.31 8.65
CA LEU A 78 2.20 2.29 7.83
C LEU A 78 2.45 2.56 6.34
N PHE A 79 2.71 1.49 5.59
CA PHE A 79 2.87 1.53 4.15
C PHE A 79 1.93 0.51 3.51
N MET A 80 0.93 0.97 2.77
CA MET A 80 -0.10 0.12 2.18
C MET A 80 0.05 0.04 0.66
N ILE A 81 0.05 -1.18 0.11
CA ILE A 81 0.34 -1.45 -1.30
C ILE A 81 -0.90 -2.03 -2.00
N CYS A 82 -1.30 -1.43 -3.12
CA CYS A 82 -2.34 -1.92 -4.03
C CYS A 82 -3.65 -2.25 -3.30
N TYR A 83 -4.00 -3.52 -3.13
CA TYR A 83 -5.20 -3.96 -2.43
C TYR A 83 -5.39 -3.32 -1.04
N SER A 84 -4.33 -3.23 -0.24
CA SER A 84 -4.45 -2.62 1.10
C SER A 84 -4.78 -1.12 1.04
N MET A 85 -4.28 -0.39 0.05
CA MET A 85 -4.73 0.98 -0.24
C MET A 85 -6.21 1.01 -0.65
N GLU A 86 -6.63 0.11 -1.55
CA GLU A 86 -8.03 0.03 -2.00
C GLU A 86 -8.97 -0.23 -0.82
N SER A 87 -8.64 -1.21 0.04
CA SER A 87 -9.42 -1.54 1.23
C SER A 87 -9.48 -0.38 2.23
N ALA A 88 -8.35 0.30 2.44
CA ALA A 88 -8.29 1.47 3.31
C ALA A 88 -9.17 2.61 2.78
N LEU A 89 -9.05 2.96 1.52
CA LEU A 89 -9.85 4.02 0.90
C LEU A 89 -11.35 3.68 0.88
N TYR A 90 -11.70 2.43 0.58
CA TYR A 90 -13.08 1.95 0.62
C TYR A 90 -13.69 2.13 2.02
N ASN A 91 -12.99 1.69 3.06
CA ASN A 91 -13.45 1.78 4.45
C ASN A 91 -13.49 3.23 4.96
N LEU A 92 -12.66 4.13 4.41
CA LEU A 92 -12.73 5.57 4.64
C LEU A 92 -13.91 6.25 3.90
N GLY A 93 -14.70 5.49 3.12
CA GLY A 93 -15.88 5.98 2.40
C GLY A 93 -15.57 6.61 1.03
N TYR A 94 -14.36 6.41 0.49
CA TYR A 94 -14.02 6.87 -0.85
C TYR A 94 -14.55 5.94 -1.93
N LYS A 95 -14.84 6.49 -3.10
CA LYS A 95 -15.37 5.76 -4.23
C LYS A 95 -14.27 5.05 -4.98
N LEU A 96 -14.46 3.77 -5.23
CA LEU A 96 -13.60 2.96 -6.08
C LEU A 96 -14.30 2.63 -7.38
N GLN A 97 -13.54 2.42 -8.43
CA GLN A 97 -14.00 2.03 -9.76
C GLN A 97 -13.20 0.84 -10.26
N LYS A 98 -13.89 -0.09 -10.93
CA LYS A 98 -13.25 -1.18 -11.67
C LYS A 98 -13.04 -0.79 -13.12
N LYS A 99 -11.97 -1.30 -13.70
CA LYS A 99 -11.68 -1.24 -15.12
C LYS A 99 -11.27 -2.62 -15.62
N PRO A 100 -11.33 -2.88 -16.92
CA PRO A 100 -10.75 -4.10 -17.49
C PRO A 100 -9.30 -4.23 -17.00
N ARG A 101 -8.95 -5.43 -16.54
CA ARG A 101 -7.62 -5.72 -15.99
C ARG A 101 -6.55 -5.29 -17.00
N THR A 102 -5.78 -4.28 -16.64
CA THR A 102 -4.67 -3.82 -17.46
C THR A 102 -3.54 -4.83 -17.36
N ASN A 103 -2.90 -5.13 -18.48
CA ASN A 103 -1.69 -5.95 -18.48
C ASN A 103 -0.68 -5.40 -17.47
N ARG A 104 -0.08 -6.31 -16.72
CA ARG A 104 1.03 -6.01 -15.82
C ARG A 104 2.12 -5.31 -16.60
N ARG A 105 2.49 -4.09 -16.24
CA ARG A 105 3.50 -3.31 -16.98
C ARG A 105 4.13 -2.22 -16.15
N LEU A 106 5.30 -1.80 -16.64
CA LEU A 106 5.98 -0.59 -16.20
C LEU A 106 5.35 0.65 -16.86
N PHE A 107 5.22 1.73 -16.11
CA PHE A 107 4.80 3.04 -16.62
C PHE A 107 5.28 4.14 -15.69
N ASP A 108 5.19 5.40 -16.12
CA ASP A 108 5.61 6.54 -15.34
C ASP A 108 4.42 7.17 -14.62
N ILE A 109 4.57 7.44 -13.33
CA ILE A 109 3.68 8.29 -12.55
C ILE A 109 4.33 9.65 -12.32
N VAL A 110 3.52 10.66 -12.08
CA VAL A 110 3.99 12.03 -11.88
C VAL A 110 3.53 12.52 -10.51
N SER A 111 4.48 13.03 -9.72
CA SER A 111 4.22 13.76 -8.48
C SER A 111 3.84 15.22 -8.75
N PRO A 112 3.21 15.93 -7.79
CA PRO A 112 2.84 17.35 -7.96
C PRO A 112 4.02 18.27 -8.26
N ASP A 113 5.22 17.94 -7.82
CA ASP A 113 6.46 18.67 -8.11
C ASP A 113 7.06 18.36 -9.49
N GLY A 114 6.40 17.51 -10.28
CA GLY A 114 6.85 17.06 -11.60
C GLY A 114 7.81 15.88 -11.60
N THR A 115 8.22 15.36 -10.44
CA THR A 115 9.05 14.17 -10.35
C THR A 115 8.36 12.98 -10.99
N ARG A 116 9.08 12.23 -11.83
CA ARG A 116 8.61 11.00 -12.48
C ARG A 116 9.24 9.79 -11.83
N LEU A 117 8.39 8.80 -11.53
CA LEU A 117 8.81 7.50 -10.99
C LEU A 117 8.38 6.40 -11.95
N ARG A 118 9.30 5.50 -12.28
CA ARG A 118 9.04 4.29 -13.05
C ARG A 118 8.51 3.20 -12.14
N VAL A 119 7.23 2.86 -12.28
CA VAL A 119 6.53 1.99 -11.34
C VAL A 119 5.90 0.78 -12.02
N TRP A 120 5.66 -0.27 -11.22
CA TRP A 120 4.96 -1.48 -11.65
C TRP A 120 3.49 -1.42 -11.26
N LYS A 121 2.61 -1.66 -12.23
CA LYS A 121 1.16 -1.66 -12.06
C LYS A 121 0.58 -3.06 -12.29
N SER A 122 -0.33 -3.48 -11.40
CA SER A 122 -1.05 -4.75 -11.53
C SER A 122 -2.37 -4.70 -10.74
N HIS A 123 -3.32 -3.84 -11.17
CA HIS A 123 -4.63 -3.71 -10.51
C HIS A 123 -5.75 -3.50 -11.54
N ASP A 124 -6.96 -3.83 -11.16
CA ASP A 124 -8.21 -3.59 -11.88
C ASP A 124 -9.18 -2.68 -11.13
N THR A 125 -8.96 -2.47 -9.84
CA THR A 125 -9.68 -1.52 -9.00
C THR A 125 -8.80 -0.32 -8.72
N TYR A 126 -9.36 0.88 -8.66
CA TYR A 126 -8.65 2.13 -8.38
C TYR A 126 -9.57 3.20 -7.80
N ALA A 127 -8.99 4.22 -7.18
CA ALA A 127 -9.71 5.41 -6.72
C ALA A 127 -9.58 6.53 -7.78
N PRO A 128 -10.66 6.90 -8.49
CA PRO A 128 -10.64 8.03 -9.42
C PRO A 128 -10.53 9.37 -8.66
N ILE A 129 -9.68 10.28 -9.15
CA ILE A 129 -9.56 11.64 -8.61
C ILE A 129 -10.88 12.39 -8.81
N SER A 130 -11.47 12.28 -10.00
CA SER A 130 -12.74 12.91 -10.37
C SER A 130 -13.91 12.54 -9.44
N MET A 131 -13.91 11.32 -8.89
CA MET A 131 -14.93 10.84 -7.95
C MET A 131 -14.60 11.14 -6.48
N ASN A 132 -13.37 11.55 -6.19
CA ASN A 132 -12.84 11.76 -4.84
C ASN A 132 -12.15 13.14 -4.71
N PRO A 133 -12.84 14.27 -4.98
CA PRO A 133 -12.21 15.59 -5.11
C PRO A 133 -11.54 16.11 -3.81
N ARG A 134 -11.86 15.51 -2.67
CA ARG A 134 -11.24 15.87 -1.37
C ARG A 134 -9.89 15.19 -1.14
N LEU A 135 -9.56 14.16 -1.91
CA LEU A 135 -8.26 13.50 -1.82
C LEU A 135 -7.21 14.30 -2.59
N LYS A 136 -6.08 14.52 -1.95
CA LYS A 136 -4.90 15.17 -2.58
C LYS A 136 -3.82 14.11 -2.81
N PRO A 137 -3.74 13.52 -4.01
CA PRO A 137 -2.73 12.50 -4.28
C PRO A 137 -1.33 13.10 -4.31
N SER A 138 -0.37 12.37 -3.76
CA SER A 138 1.07 12.67 -3.89
C SER A 138 1.62 12.23 -5.24
N SER A 139 0.92 11.36 -5.97
CA SER A 139 1.18 11.06 -7.38
C SER A 139 -0.06 10.51 -8.06
N ARG A 140 -0.12 10.65 -9.38
CA ARG A 140 -1.26 10.23 -10.19
C ARG A 140 -0.83 9.62 -11.54
N TYR A 141 -1.76 8.87 -12.11
CA TYR A 141 -1.71 8.43 -13.49
C TYR A 141 -3.08 8.64 -14.14
N ASN A 142 -3.20 9.62 -15.05
CA ASN A 142 -4.50 10.10 -15.57
C ASN A 142 -5.43 10.48 -14.40
N ASP A 143 -6.62 9.86 -14.30
CA ASP A 143 -7.60 10.05 -13.23
C ASP A 143 -7.37 9.11 -12.03
N GLU A 144 -6.33 8.30 -12.01
CA GLU A 144 -6.06 7.36 -10.94
C GLU A 144 -5.18 7.98 -9.84
N ILE A 145 -5.58 7.81 -8.58
CA ILE A 145 -4.74 8.10 -7.43
C ILE A 145 -3.70 6.99 -7.34
N MET A 146 -2.42 7.35 -7.49
CA MET A 146 -1.32 6.39 -7.47
C MET A 146 -0.58 6.35 -6.13
N THR A 147 -0.48 7.48 -5.46
CA THR A 147 0.10 7.59 -4.12
C THR A 147 -0.66 8.64 -3.33
N ILE A 148 -0.95 8.34 -2.07
CA ILE A 148 -1.56 9.28 -1.14
C ILE A 148 -1.02 9.05 0.27
N THR A 149 -0.87 10.14 1.02
CA THR A 149 -0.54 10.11 2.44
C THR A 149 -1.78 10.45 3.25
N TYR A 150 -2.07 9.66 4.26
CA TYR A 150 -3.13 9.90 5.21
C TYR A 150 -2.65 9.60 6.64
N LYS A 151 -2.59 10.64 7.48
CA LYS A 151 -2.01 10.55 8.83
C LYS A 151 -0.59 9.95 8.81
N ASN A 152 -0.39 8.84 9.51
CA ASN A 152 0.86 8.09 9.63
C ASN A 152 1.07 7.05 8.50
N THR A 153 0.25 7.10 7.46
CA THR A 153 0.19 6.06 6.43
C THR A 153 0.49 6.61 5.05
N ILE A 154 1.42 5.97 4.33
CA ILE A 154 1.58 6.11 2.88
C ILE A 154 0.85 4.95 2.21
N MET A 155 0.09 5.26 1.18
CA MET A 155 -0.66 4.28 0.38
C MET A 155 -0.27 4.41 -1.09
N THR A 156 0.07 3.30 -1.72
CA THR A 156 0.44 3.23 -3.14
C THR A 156 -0.45 2.24 -3.88
N GLN A 157 -0.99 2.65 -5.04
CA GLN A 157 -1.72 1.76 -5.93
C GLN A 157 -0.78 0.85 -6.75
N TRP A 158 0.46 1.22 -6.85
CA TRP A 158 1.53 0.52 -7.55
C TRP A 158 2.39 -0.29 -6.58
N HIS A 159 3.22 -1.17 -7.13
CA HIS A 159 4.05 -2.12 -6.40
C HIS A 159 5.50 -1.62 -6.30
N PRO A 160 5.89 -0.94 -5.18
CA PRO A 160 7.24 -0.39 -5.02
C PRO A 160 8.31 -1.48 -4.96
N GLU A 161 7.99 -2.65 -4.45
CA GLU A 161 8.89 -3.79 -4.35
C GLU A 161 9.31 -4.39 -5.69
N ARG A 162 8.80 -3.86 -6.81
CA ARG A 162 9.04 -4.41 -8.16
C ARG A 162 9.86 -3.52 -9.08
N THR A 163 10.31 -2.35 -8.62
CA THR A 163 11.10 -1.42 -9.43
C THR A 163 12.22 -0.79 -8.61
N THR A 164 13.28 -0.35 -9.29
CA THR A 164 14.39 0.38 -8.64
C THR A 164 13.90 1.66 -7.98
N ASP A 165 13.09 2.47 -8.70
CA ASP A 165 12.53 3.72 -8.14
C ASP A 165 11.63 3.45 -6.94
N GLY A 166 10.88 2.35 -6.97
CA GLY A 166 10.04 1.93 -5.86
C GLY A 166 10.85 1.51 -4.63
N ILE A 167 11.96 0.80 -4.82
CA ILE A 167 12.87 0.42 -3.73
C ILE A 167 13.48 1.68 -3.11
N VAL A 168 13.90 2.65 -3.90
CA VAL A 168 14.38 3.96 -3.42
C VAL A 168 13.28 4.66 -2.62
N PHE A 169 12.06 4.69 -3.13
CA PHE A 169 10.91 5.28 -2.43
C PHE A 169 10.64 4.62 -1.07
N MET A 170 10.71 3.27 -0.99
CA MET A 170 10.56 2.54 0.29
C MET A 170 11.71 2.87 1.25
N ARG A 171 12.97 2.93 0.76
CA ARG A 171 14.12 3.31 1.58
C ARG A 171 13.93 4.69 2.20
N ASP A 172 13.60 5.68 1.37
CA ASP A 172 13.44 7.06 1.82
C ASP A 172 12.31 7.19 2.86
N TRP A 173 11.27 6.36 2.76
CA TRP A 173 10.21 6.27 3.78
C TRP A 173 10.68 5.60 5.08
N LEU A 174 11.55 4.59 5.00
CA LEU A 174 12.08 3.89 6.19
C LEU A 174 13.10 4.73 6.97
N GLU A 175 13.75 5.70 6.31
CA GLU A 175 14.80 6.57 6.87
C GLU A 175 14.23 7.87 7.45
N ASN A 176 12.98 8.24 7.16
CA ASN A 176 12.30 9.45 7.66
C ASN A 176 11.27 9.12 8.75
#